data_3845b828e04c54079789403ae13da7d0
#
_entry.id   3845b828e04c54079789403ae13da7d0
#
_cell.length_a   1.000
_cell.length_b   1.000
_cell.length_c   1.000
_cell.angle_alpha   90.00
_cell.angle_beta   90.00
_cell.angle_gamma   90.00
#
_symmetry.space_group_name_H-M   'P 1'
#
loop_
_entity.id
_entity.type
_entity.pdbx_description
1 polymer ?
#
loop_
_entity_poly.entity_id
_entity_poly.type
_entity_poly.pdbx_seq_one_letter_code
_entity_poly.pdbx_strand_id
1 'polypeptide(L)'
;MRVLITGGSGTIGRSFIKNYVDFFDIFNLSRDENKQTQLSRYFPSVKQYLGSVEDRETVFRVFEEIKPDIVIHTAAVKHINLAEKQPIQTCKVNIVGSLNIIDASVRCDIPVTVAVSTDKACSYESVYGGSKWLMERCFLEANSNRNKFSVCRFANVAHSDGSVLPFWLDAKKEGKPLELTDPEMNRLMFTQDDAANLIYSTIDYTRKNEGGFVCSYKMKCVNMFDLAKTISDNIAIVGKRPGEKRDEDLISKHELPYTYVRGNDIHIRAEENIYDEKLEVPYNSQSAEKMTSKQIKELVEWN
;
A
#
# COMPACT_ATOMS: atom_id res chain seq x y z
N MET A 1 -4.47 17.46 14.54
CA MET A 1 -5.50 16.69 13.80
C MET A 1 -5.41 15.24 14.24
N ARG A 2 -6.58 14.61 14.47
CA ARG A 2 -6.68 13.20 14.86
C ARG A 2 -6.66 12.31 13.63
N VAL A 3 -5.71 11.38 13.58
CA VAL A 3 -5.54 10.43 12.48
C VAL A 3 -5.76 9.01 12.99
N LEU A 4 -6.77 8.32 12.49
CA LEU A 4 -6.98 6.90 12.75
C LEU A 4 -6.33 6.07 11.66
N ILE A 5 -5.42 5.16 12.03
CA ILE A 5 -4.77 4.25 11.10
C ILE A 5 -5.27 2.84 11.40
N THR A 6 -5.96 2.20 10.45
CA THR A 6 -6.25 0.77 10.57
C THR A 6 -5.07 -0.03 10.05
N GLY A 7 -4.61 -1.01 10.82
CA GLY A 7 -3.39 -1.75 10.50
C GLY A 7 -2.10 -0.97 10.77
N GLY A 8 -2.14 0.05 11.65
CA GLY A 8 -1.00 0.89 11.98
C GLY A 8 0.20 0.15 12.59
N SER A 9 0.00 -1.03 13.16
CA SER A 9 1.09 -1.90 13.63
C SER A 9 1.79 -2.71 12.51
N GLY A 10 1.28 -2.67 11.27
CA GLY A 10 1.95 -3.24 10.09
C GLY A 10 3.05 -2.31 9.54
N THR A 11 3.83 -2.79 8.57
CA THR A 11 4.97 -2.05 8.01
C THR A 11 4.61 -0.63 7.55
N ILE A 12 3.56 -0.51 6.72
CA ILE A 12 3.16 0.79 6.14
C ILE A 12 2.66 1.75 7.23
N GLY A 13 1.81 1.24 8.15
CA GLY A 13 1.31 2.05 9.26
C GLY A 13 2.43 2.52 10.18
N ARG A 14 3.39 1.64 10.52
CA ARG A 14 4.58 2.01 11.32
C ARG A 14 5.42 3.07 10.64
N SER A 15 5.64 2.95 9.33
CA SER A 15 6.40 3.95 8.58
C SER A 15 5.70 5.31 8.59
N PHE A 16 4.38 5.34 8.38
CA PHE A 16 3.62 6.59 8.48
C PHE A 16 3.71 7.17 9.90
N ILE A 17 3.56 6.35 10.93
CA ILE A 17 3.69 6.79 12.33
C ILE A 17 5.08 7.35 12.59
N LYS A 18 6.15 6.64 12.19
CA LYS A 18 7.55 7.09 12.34
C LYS A 18 7.77 8.50 11.77
N ASN A 19 7.22 8.78 10.59
CA ASN A 19 7.47 10.02 9.87
C ASN A 19 6.56 11.18 10.32
N TYR A 20 5.40 10.87 10.89
CA TYR A 20 4.36 11.89 11.10
C TYR A 20 3.79 11.96 12.52
N VAL A 21 4.31 11.18 13.49
CA VAL A 21 3.81 11.16 14.88
C VAL A 21 3.91 12.51 15.58
N ASP A 22 4.86 13.35 15.21
CA ASP A 22 5.03 14.70 15.79
C ASP A 22 4.06 15.73 15.18
N PHE A 23 3.40 15.40 14.08
CA PHE A 23 2.48 16.30 13.36
C PHE A 23 1.01 15.99 13.62
N PHE A 24 0.70 14.75 14.06
CA PHE A 24 -0.65 14.24 14.20
C PHE A 24 -0.88 13.54 15.54
N ASP A 25 -2.11 13.64 16.03
CA ASP A 25 -2.64 12.83 17.13
C ASP A 25 -3.04 11.45 16.56
N ILE A 26 -2.16 10.46 16.69
CA ILE A 26 -2.33 9.18 15.98
C ILE A 26 -3.00 8.14 16.86
N PHE A 27 -3.97 7.45 16.27
CA PHE A 27 -4.72 6.33 16.82
C PHE A 27 -4.54 5.12 15.91
N ASN A 28 -4.27 3.95 16.48
CA ASN A 28 -4.10 2.71 15.72
C ASN A 28 -5.19 1.71 16.07
N LEU A 29 -5.92 1.23 15.07
CA LEU A 29 -6.80 0.07 15.18
C LEU A 29 -6.15 -1.11 14.47
N SER A 30 -5.76 -2.15 15.20
CA SER A 30 -5.19 -3.37 14.62
C SER A 30 -5.47 -4.60 15.48
N ARG A 31 -5.34 -5.79 14.90
CA ARG A 31 -5.75 -7.07 15.53
C ARG A 31 -4.63 -7.79 16.29
N ASP A 32 -3.38 -7.39 16.08
CA ASP A 32 -2.20 -8.08 16.62
C ASP A 32 -1.71 -7.35 17.88
N GLU A 33 -2.01 -7.93 19.05
CA GLU A 33 -1.63 -7.41 20.37
C GLU A 33 -0.12 -7.25 20.52
N ASN A 34 0.67 -8.23 20.04
CA ASN A 34 2.12 -8.19 20.18
C ASN A 34 2.73 -7.04 19.38
N LYS A 35 2.26 -6.83 18.13
CA LYS A 35 2.70 -5.71 17.30
C LYS A 35 2.27 -4.36 17.87
N GLN A 36 1.09 -4.28 18.48
CA GLN A 36 0.63 -3.07 19.17
C GLN A 36 1.51 -2.76 20.39
N THR A 37 1.81 -3.76 21.20
CA THR A 37 2.70 -3.61 22.37
C THR A 37 4.09 -3.13 21.94
N GLN A 38 4.65 -3.67 20.86
CA GLN A 38 5.91 -3.18 20.30
C GLN A 38 5.79 -1.73 19.82
N LEU A 39 4.73 -1.41 19.09
CA LEU A 39 4.49 -0.05 18.59
C LEU A 39 4.42 0.96 19.73
N SER A 40 3.73 0.64 20.82
CA SER A 40 3.62 1.52 22.00
C SER A 40 4.96 1.77 22.71
N ARG A 41 5.92 0.83 22.62
CA ARG A 41 7.26 1.03 23.18
C ARG A 41 8.08 2.05 22.39
N TYR A 42 7.93 2.06 21.05
CA TYR A 42 8.64 3.01 20.19
C TYR A 42 7.91 4.36 20.06
N PHE A 43 6.58 4.35 20.11
CA PHE A 43 5.73 5.53 19.94
C PHE A 43 4.66 5.59 21.04
N PRO A 44 5.03 5.98 22.28
CA PRO A 44 4.11 5.96 23.43
C PRO A 44 2.96 6.95 23.32
N SER A 45 3.06 7.97 22.45
CA SER A 45 1.97 8.92 22.16
C SER A 45 0.85 8.33 21.30
N VAL A 46 1.09 7.23 20.59
CA VAL A 46 0.10 6.58 19.73
C VAL A 46 -0.87 5.76 20.57
N LYS A 47 -2.15 6.10 20.50
CA LYS A 47 -3.20 5.37 21.21
C LYS A 47 -3.61 4.11 20.46
N GLN A 48 -3.67 2.98 21.18
CA GLN A 48 -3.92 1.66 20.59
C GLN A 48 -5.34 1.19 20.84
N TYR A 49 -5.98 0.68 19.78
CA TYR A 49 -7.27 -0.01 19.84
C TYR A 49 -7.10 -1.43 19.29
N LEU A 50 -7.40 -2.42 20.11
CA LEU A 50 -7.38 -3.82 19.68
C LEU A 50 -8.70 -4.17 19.00
N GLY A 51 -8.62 -4.66 17.77
CA GLY A 51 -9.79 -5.08 17.00
C GLY A 51 -9.50 -5.34 15.54
N SER A 52 -10.44 -5.97 14.86
CA SER A 52 -10.37 -6.27 13.43
C SER A 52 -11.33 -5.37 12.64
N VAL A 53 -10.93 -4.98 11.43
CA VAL A 53 -11.77 -4.15 10.54
C VAL A 53 -13.03 -4.88 10.05
N GLU A 54 -13.04 -6.20 10.07
CA GLU A 54 -14.21 -7.02 9.73
C GLU A 54 -15.28 -7.02 10.83
N ASP A 55 -14.91 -6.63 12.05
CA ASP A 55 -15.84 -6.44 13.16
C ASP A 55 -16.43 -5.02 13.10
N ARG A 56 -17.65 -4.96 12.60
CA ARG A 56 -18.38 -3.71 12.38
C ARG A 56 -18.61 -2.93 13.68
N GLU A 57 -18.99 -3.60 14.76
CA GLU A 57 -19.28 -2.95 16.05
C GLU A 57 -18.02 -2.32 16.64
N THR A 58 -16.88 -3.02 16.59
CA THR A 58 -15.60 -2.49 17.03
C THR A 58 -15.18 -1.27 16.19
N VAL A 59 -15.33 -1.32 14.86
CA VAL A 59 -15.02 -0.20 13.97
C VAL A 59 -15.86 1.02 14.35
N PHE A 60 -17.18 0.88 14.46
CA PHE A 60 -18.07 2.00 14.79
C PHE A 60 -17.76 2.59 16.17
N ARG A 61 -17.60 1.77 17.20
CA ARG A 61 -17.22 2.22 18.54
C ARG A 61 -15.95 3.07 18.54
N VAL A 62 -14.92 2.62 17.81
CA VAL A 62 -13.64 3.32 17.71
C VAL A 62 -13.80 4.67 16.99
N PHE A 63 -14.57 4.72 15.90
CA PHE A 63 -14.82 5.97 15.16
C PHE A 63 -15.62 6.98 15.99
N GLU A 64 -16.65 6.54 16.69
CA GLU A 64 -17.47 7.41 17.57
C GLU A 64 -16.67 7.96 18.74
N GLU A 65 -15.79 7.15 19.34
CA GLU A 65 -14.93 7.56 20.45
C GLU A 65 -13.86 8.58 20.00
N ILE A 66 -13.16 8.30 18.88
CA ILE A 66 -12.05 9.13 18.42
C ILE A 66 -12.55 10.37 17.67
N LYS A 67 -13.58 10.22 16.82
CA LYS A 67 -14.02 11.21 15.82
C LYS A 67 -12.81 11.73 15.03
N PRO A 68 -12.15 10.88 14.23
CA PRO A 68 -10.94 11.25 13.53
C PRO A 68 -11.20 12.31 12.47
N ASP A 69 -10.23 13.17 12.22
CA ASP A 69 -10.24 14.13 11.11
C ASP A 69 -9.81 13.46 9.80
N ILE A 70 -8.99 12.41 9.94
CA ILE A 70 -8.44 11.64 8.82
C ILE A 70 -8.43 10.16 9.19
N VAL A 71 -8.82 9.31 8.23
CA VAL A 71 -8.69 7.85 8.33
C VAL A 71 -7.72 7.36 7.27
N ILE A 72 -6.74 6.52 7.68
CA ILE A 72 -5.81 5.82 6.81
C ILE A 72 -6.09 4.32 6.91
N HIS A 73 -6.61 3.72 5.84
CA HIS A 73 -6.97 2.31 5.82
C HIS A 73 -5.86 1.47 5.19
N THR A 74 -4.99 0.88 6.04
CA THR A 74 -3.91 -0.02 5.60
C THR A 74 -4.16 -1.49 5.93
N ALA A 75 -5.16 -1.79 6.76
CA ALA A 75 -5.46 -3.17 7.18
C ALA A 75 -5.88 -4.03 5.99
N ALA A 76 -5.15 -5.12 5.73
CA ALA A 76 -5.46 -6.06 4.67
C ALA A 76 -4.78 -7.43 4.88
N VAL A 77 -5.34 -8.47 4.25
CA VAL A 77 -4.61 -9.70 3.91
C VAL A 77 -3.84 -9.41 2.63
N LYS A 78 -2.50 -9.45 2.67
CA LYS A 78 -1.62 -9.02 1.55
C LYS A 78 -0.80 -10.13 0.90
N HIS A 79 -0.66 -11.28 1.55
CA HIS A 79 0.12 -12.40 1.04
C HIS A 79 -0.69 -13.19 0.01
N ILE A 80 -0.26 -13.18 -1.27
CA ILE A 80 -0.97 -13.82 -2.39
C ILE A 80 -1.26 -15.28 -2.09
N ASN A 81 -0.24 -16.06 -1.70
CA ASN A 81 -0.41 -17.50 -1.41
C ASN A 81 -1.43 -17.77 -0.28
N LEU A 82 -1.50 -16.91 0.71
CA LEU A 82 -2.48 -17.03 1.79
C LEU A 82 -3.87 -16.63 1.30
N ALA A 83 -3.97 -15.59 0.51
CA ALA A 83 -5.22 -15.12 -0.06
C ALA A 83 -5.86 -16.19 -0.98
N GLU A 84 -5.05 -16.84 -1.82
CA GLU A 84 -5.52 -17.96 -2.68
C GLU A 84 -6.02 -19.15 -1.87
N LYS A 85 -5.34 -19.48 -0.76
CA LYS A 85 -5.76 -20.59 0.11
C LYS A 85 -6.95 -20.26 1.00
N GLN A 86 -7.19 -18.98 1.29
CA GLN A 86 -8.23 -18.50 2.21
C GLN A 86 -9.03 -17.33 1.61
N PRO A 87 -9.70 -17.52 0.46
CA PRO A 87 -10.40 -16.45 -0.24
C PRO A 87 -11.53 -15.84 0.58
N ILE A 88 -12.27 -16.65 1.34
CA ILE A 88 -13.36 -16.16 2.22
C ILE A 88 -12.81 -15.21 3.28
N GLN A 89 -11.72 -15.57 3.96
CA GLN A 89 -11.11 -14.71 4.96
C GLN A 89 -10.51 -13.44 4.33
N THR A 90 -9.93 -13.56 3.14
CA THR A 90 -9.43 -12.42 2.39
C THR A 90 -10.56 -11.45 2.04
N CYS A 91 -11.71 -11.94 1.56
CA CYS A 91 -12.88 -11.12 1.29
C CYS A 91 -13.43 -10.45 2.56
N LYS A 92 -13.50 -11.16 3.69
CA LYS A 92 -13.94 -10.58 4.96
C LYS A 92 -13.08 -9.39 5.38
N VAL A 93 -11.75 -9.53 5.32
CA VAL A 93 -10.84 -8.46 5.74
C VAL A 93 -10.79 -7.34 4.69
N ASN A 94 -10.51 -7.69 3.41
CA ASN A 94 -10.20 -6.70 2.38
C ASN A 94 -11.44 -6.02 1.79
N ILE A 95 -12.58 -6.69 1.77
CA ILE A 95 -13.83 -6.14 1.21
C ILE A 95 -14.78 -5.72 2.34
N VAL A 96 -15.23 -6.66 3.19
CA VAL A 96 -16.18 -6.32 4.25
C VAL A 96 -15.56 -5.33 5.24
N GLY A 97 -14.27 -5.53 5.61
CA GLY A 97 -13.55 -4.59 6.44
C GLY A 97 -13.49 -3.19 5.83
N SER A 98 -13.21 -3.08 4.52
CA SER A 98 -13.21 -1.80 3.81
C SER A 98 -14.59 -1.14 3.77
N LEU A 99 -15.66 -1.92 3.55
CA LEU A 99 -17.03 -1.42 3.61
C LEU A 99 -17.40 -0.90 5.00
N ASN A 100 -16.95 -1.58 6.07
CA ASN A 100 -17.14 -1.10 7.44
C ASN A 100 -16.45 0.26 7.68
N ILE A 101 -15.23 0.45 7.13
CA ILE A 101 -14.51 1.72 7.22
C ILE A 101 -15.25 2.83 6.43
N ILE A 102 -15.74 2.53 5.24
CA ILE A 102 -16.55 3.48 4.45
C ILE A 102 -17.81 3.87 5.22
N ASP A 103 -18.59 2.89 5.70
CA ASP A 103 -19.84 3.12 6.42
C ASP A 103 -19.60 3.95 7.70
N ALA A 104 -18.59 3.61 8.50
CA ALA A 104 -18.23 4.37 9.68
C ALA A 104 -17.75 5.80 9.35
N SER A 105 -16.96 5.98 8.28
CA SER A 105 -16.51 7.30 7.83
C SER A 105 -17.69 8.18 7.42
N VAL A 106 -18.64 7.64 6.66
CA VAL A 106 -19.84 8.38 6.26
C VAL A 106 -20.72 8.74 7.46
N ARG A 107 -21.00 7.78 8.35
CA ARG A 107 -21.88 8.01 9.51
C ARG A 107 -21.29 8.94 10.56
N CYS A 108 -19.97 8.94 10.73
CA CYS A 108 -19.27 9.81 11.67
C CYS A 108 -18.80 11.12 11.04
N ASP A 109 -19.20 11.43 9.80
CA ASP A 109 -18.84 12.63 9.07
C ASP A 109 -17.33 12.87 8.97
N ILE A 110 -16.56 11.82 8.68
CA ILE A 110 -15.11 11.92 8.57
C ILE A 110 -14.74 12.68 7.28
N PRO A 111 -14.02 13.80 7.39
CA PRO A 111 -13.72 14.64 6.23
C PRO A 111 -12.87 13.97 5.17
N VAL A 112 -11.89 13.14 5.57
CA VAL A 112 -10.92 12.51 4.66
C VAL A 112 -10.66 11.06 5.05
N THR A 113 -10.83 10.16 4.08
CA THR A 113 -10.50 8.74 4.22
C THR A 113 -9.65 8.28 3.05
N VAL A 114 -8.44 7.78 3.31
CA VAL A 114 -7.50 7.28 2.30
C VAL A 114 -7.25 5.80 2.52
N ALA A 115 -7.43 4.99 1.48
CA ALA A 115 -7.08 3.57 1.50
C ALA A 115 -5.76 3.29 0.78
N VAL A 116 -5.04 2.27 1.27
CA VAL A 116 -3.84 1.77 0.61
C VAL A 116 -4.18 0.59 -0.28
N SER A 117 -3.81 0.67 -1.56
CA SER A 117 -3.95 -0.37 -2.57
C SER A 117 -2.60 -0.85 -3.10
N THR A 118 -2.58 -1.59 -4.18
CA THR A 118 -1.43 -2.29 -4.74
C THR A 118 -1.48 -2.30 -6.28
N ASP A 119 -0.31 -2.39 -6.93
CA ASP A 119 -0.15 -2.66 -8.36
C ASP A 119 -0.94 -3.90 -8.81
N LYS A 120 -1.10 -4.89 -7.94
CA LYS A 120 -1.86 -6.12 -8.22
C LYS A 120 -3.35 -5.92 -8.38
N ALA A 121 -3.88 -4.75 -7.99
CA ALA A 121 -5.25 -4.33 -8.28
C ALA A 121 -5.43 -3.88 -9.74
N CYS A 122 -4.35 -3.43 -10.39
CA CYS A 122 -4.38 -2.92 -11.76
C CYS A 122 -4.74 -3.99 -12.79
N SER A 123 -4.12 -5.17 -12.70
CA SER A 123 -4.34 -6.31 -13.58
C SER A 123 -4.53 -7.57 -12.72
N TYR A 124 -5.68 -7.66 -12.07
CA TYR A 124 -5.95 -8.66 -11.04
C TYR A 124 -6.12 -10.08 -11.59
N GLU A 125 -5.15 -10.93 -11.29
CA GLU A 125 -5.16 -12.37 -11.58
C GLU A 125 -5.15 -13.22 -10.31
N SER A 126 -5.25 -12.57 -9.13
CA SER A 126 -5.26 -13.23 -7.82
C SER A 126 -6.40 -12.72 -6.95
N VAL A 127 -6.79 -13.54 -5.96
CA VAL A 127 -7.79 -13.17 -4.95
C VAL A 127 -7.39 -11.87 -4.24
N TYR A 128 -6.10 -11.71 -3.92
CA TYR A 128 -5.59 -10.48 -3.32
C TYR A 128 -5.78 -9.29 -4.26
N GLY A 129 -5.32 -9.37 -5.51
CA GLY A 129 -5.46 -8.30 -6.49
C GLY A 129 -6.92 -7.92 -6.73
N GLY A 130 -7.79 -8.93 -6.96
CA GLY A 130 -9.23 -8.73 -7.16
C GLY A 130 -9.91 -8.06 -5.96
N SER A 131 -9.55 -8.47 -4.73
CA SER A 131 -10.10 -7.86 -3.51
C SER A 131 -9.68 -6.40 -3.35
N LYS A 132 -8.44 -6.04 -3.73
CA LYS A 132 -7.95 -4.67 -3.66
C LYS A 132 -8.54 -3.80 -4.78
N TRP A 133 -8.69 -4.34 -5.99
CA TRP A 133 -9.40 -3.64 -7.07
C TRP A 133 -10.84 -3.30 -6.67
N LEU A 134 -11.59 -4.26 -6.09
CA LEU A 134 -12.96 -4.01 -5.65
C LEU A 134 -13.00 -2.96 -4.52
N MET A 135 -12.07 -3.03 -3.57
CA MET A 135 -11.91 -2.00 -2.54
C MET A 135 -11.70 -0.61 -3.16
N GLU A 136 -10.82 -0.46 -4.16
CA GLU A 136 -10.64 0.83 -4.86
C GLU A 136 -11.97 1.35 -5.41
N ARG A 137 -12.75 0.50 -6.09
CA ARG A 137 -14.05 0.91 -6.66
C ARG A 137 -15.01 1.37 -5.58
N CYS A 138 -15.11 0.65 -4.45
CA CYS A 138 -15.97 1.05 -3.34
C CYS A 138 -15.56 2.39 -2.71
N PHE A 139 -14.25 2.64 -2.55
CA PHE A 139 -13.76 3.92 -2.03
C PHE A 139 -14.06 5.08 -2.97
N LEU A 140 -13.88 4.89 -4.27
CA LEU A 140 -14.17 5.94 -5.26
C LEU A 140 -15.67 6.24 -5.35
N GLU A 141 -16.53 5.21 -5.27
CA GLU A 141 -17.99 5.37 -5.23
C GLU A 141 -18.47 6.15 -4.01
N ALA A 142 -17.86 5.87 -2.84
CA ALA A 142 -18.24 6.51 -1.59
C ALA A 142 -17.85 8.00 -1.52
N ASN A 143 -17.02 8.48 -2.46
CA ASN A 143 -16.56 9.86 -2.47
C ASN A 143 -17.70 10.85 -2.63
N SER A 144 -17.71 11.90 -1.82
CA SER A 144 -18.68 12.97 -1.86
C SER A 144 -18.08 14.30 -1.40
N ASN A 145 -18.79 15.41 -1.57
CA ASN A 145 -18.35 16.71 -1.10
C ASN A 145 -18.20 16.78 0.44
N ARG A 146 -18.93 15.95 1.16
CA ARG A 146 -18.91 15.92 2.63
C ARG A 146 -17.84 14.98 3.18
N ASN A 147 -17.72 13.81 2.57
CA ASN A 147 -16.79 12.75 2.97
C ASN A 147 -15.90 12.43 1.77
N LYS A 148 -14.67 12.88 1.78
CA LYS A 148 -13.74 12.72 0.68
C LYS A 148 -12.97 11.41 0.82
N PHE A 149 -13.08 10.57 -0.21
CA PHE A 149 -12.39 9.29 -0.28
C PHE A 149 -11.39 9.30 -1.43
N SER A 150 -10.20 8.76 -1.18
CA SER A 150 -9.19 8.52 -2.22
C SER A 150 -8.39 7.26 -1.89
N VAL A 151 -7.62 6.79 -2.85
CA VAL A 151 -6.80 5.58 -2.73
C VAL A 151 -5.36 5.92 -3.09
N CYS A 152 -4.37 5.40 -2.33
CA CYS A 152 -2.99 5.38 -2.78
C CYS A 152 -2.62 3.96 -3.21
N ARG A 153 -2.13 3.82 -4.45
CA ARG A 153 -1.73 2.54 -5.05
C ARG A 153 -0.21 2.39 -4.98
N PHE A 154 0.23 1.35 -4.29
CA PHE A 154 1.62 1.01 -4.11
C PHE A 154 2.08 -0.07 -5.10
N ALA A 155 3.37 -0.08 -5.40
CA ALA A 155 4.03 -1.27 -5.91
C ALA A 155 4.73 -2.02 -4.76
N ASN A 156 5.94 -2.58 -4.99
CA ASN A 156 6.62 -3.34 -3.95
C ASN A 156 7.33 -2.40 -2.98
N VAL A 157 7.01 -2.53 -1.70
CA VAL A 157 7.67 -1.75 -0.64
C VAL A 157 8.86 -2.55 -0.12
N ALA A 158 10.06 -1.99 -0.26
CA ALA A 158 11.30 -2.59 0.23
C ALA A 158 11.24 -2.82 1.74
N HIS A 159 11.83 -3.89 2.22
CA HIS A 159 11.90 -4.28 3.64
C HIS A 159 10.53 -4.39 4.34
N SER A 160 9.43 -4.55 3.59
CA SER A 160 8.13 -4.79 4.22
C SER A 160 8.04 -6.21 4.78
N ASP A 161 7.26 -6.38 5.87
CA ASP A 161 7.06 -7.68 6.52
C ASP A 161 6.66 -8.76 5.49
N GLY A 162 7.45 -9.84 5.40
CA GLY A 162 7.23 -10.95 4.47
C GLY A 162 7.56 -10.64 3.01
N SER A 163 8.25 -9.53 2.69
CA SER A 163 8.79 -9.25 1.36
C SER A 163 10.10 -9.97 1.10
N VAL A 164 10.55 -9.95 -0.15
CA VAL A 164 11.72 -10.69 -0.61
C VAL A 164 13.04 -10.23 0.03
N LEU A 165 13.23 -8.94 0.29
CA LEU A 165 14.48 -8.41 0.84
C LEU A 165 14.82 -8.94 2.22
N PRO A 166 13.94 -8.86 3.25
CA PRO A 166 14.18 -9.49 4.54
C PRO A 166 14.47 -11.00 4.41
N PHE A 167 13.71 -11.72 3.57
CA PHE A 167 13.90 -13.14 3.35
C PHE A 167 15.30 -13.46 2.77
N TRP A 168 15.76 -12.70 1.77
CA TRP A 168 17.09 -12.89 1.19
C TRP A 168 18.23 -12.48 2.13
N LEU A 169 18.05 -11.41 2.91
CA LEU A 169 19.05 -10.99 3.89
C LEU A 169 19.22 -12.03 5.00
N ASP A 170 18.13 -12.66 5.44
CA ASP A 170 18.20 -13.74 6.41
C ASP A 170 18.81 -15.02 5.82
N ALA A 171 18.44 -15.40 4.59
CA ALA A 171 19.08 -16.51 3.88
C ALA A 171 20.61 -16.31 3.75
N LYS A 172 21.06 -15.09 3.43
CA LYS A 172 22.49 -14.74 3.38
C LYS A 172 23.17 -14.95 4.72
N LYS A 173 22.56 -14.47 5.83
CA LYS A 173 23.12 -14.65 7.20
C LYS A 173 23.26 -16.12 7.56
N GLU A 174 22.33 -16.97 7.10
CA GLU A 174 22.33 -18.41 7.32
C GLU A 174 23.21 -19.19 6.34
N GLY A 175 23.88 -18.52 5.39
CA GLY A 175 24.69 -19.16 4.34
C GLY A 175 23.88 -19.92 3.29
N LYS A 176 22.57 -19.74 3.25
CA LYS A 176 21.65 -20.36 2.29
C LYS A 176 21.63 -19.61 0.95
N PRO A 177 21.30 -20.29 -0.17
CA PRO A 177 21.10 -19.60 -1.44
C PRO A 177 19.89 -18.67 -1.39
N LEU A 178 19.97 -17.57 -2.15
CA LEU A 178 18.84 -16.69 -2.39
C LEU A 178 17.91 -17.34 -3.42
N GLU A 179 16.69 -17.68 -3.03
CA GLU A 179 15.70 -18.26 -3.93
C GLU A 179 15.15 -17.19 -4.87
N LEU A 180 15.46 -17.29 -6.14
CA LEU A 180 14.97 -16.43 -7.23
C LEU A 180 14.01 -17.19 -8.13
N THR A 181 12.83 -16.66 -8.35
CA THR A 181 11.80 -17.34 -9.14
C THR A 181 12.02 -17.23 -10.65
N ASP A 182 12.46 -16.06 -11.14
CA ASP A 182 12.77 -15.83 -12.56
C ASP A 182 13.83 -14.70 -12.67
N PRO A 183 14.97 -14.93 -13.34
CA PRO A 183 16.01 -13.91 -13.52
C PRO A 183 15.57 -12.67 -14.34
N GLU A 184 14.58 -12.84 -15.20
CA GLU A 184 14.04 -11.75 -16.03
C GLU A 184 12.92 -10.96 -15.36
N MET A 185 12.61 -11.29 -14.10
CA MET A 185 11.53 -10.64 -13.35
C MET A 185 11.91 -9.21 -12.95
N ASN A 186 11.01 -8.28 -13.24
CA ASN A 186 11.16 -6.87 -12.89
C ASN A 186 10.08 -6.45 -11.88
N ARG A 187 10.43 -5.55 -10.97
CA ARG A 187 9.49 -4.99 -9.99
C ARG A 187 9.67 -3.49 -9.85
N LEU A 188 8.57 -2.77 -9.87
CA LEU A 188 8.53 -1.41 -9.36
C LEU A 188 8.75 -1.47 -7.85
N MET A 189 9.69 -0.70 -7.34
CA MET A 189 10.05 -0.78 -5.92
C MET A 189 10.37 0.60 -5.35
N PHE A 190 10.03 0.82 -4.08
CA PHE A 190 10.30 2.05 -3.36
C PHE A 190 10.45 1.77 -1.85
N THR A 191 10.91 2.76 -1.10
CA THR A 191 11.17 2.62 0.33
C THR A 191 9.89 2.72 1.15
N GLN A 192 9.96 2.37 2.43
CA GLN A 192 8.85 2.55 3.37
C GLN A 192 8.58 4.05 3.62
N ASP A 193 9.62 4.89 3.58
CA ASP A 193 9.45 6.34 3.73
C ASP A 193 8.75 6.94 2.50
N ASP A 194 9.07 6.48 1.28
CA ASP A 194 8.33 6.88 0.08
C ASP A 194 6.86 6.47 0.16
N ALA A 195 6.57 5.28 0.72
CA ALA A 195 5.21 4.83 0.94
C ALA A 195 4.45 5.72 1.93
N ALA A 196 5.09 6.13 3.04
CA ALA A 196 4.53 7.06 4.00
C ALA A 196 4.27 8.44 3.37
N ASN A 197 5.23 8.93 2.56
CA ASN A 197 5.10 10.19 1.84
C ASN A 197 3.97 10.16 0.81
N LEU A 198 3.78 9.04 0.08
CA LEU A 198 2.67 8.89 -0.85
C LEU A 198 1.31 8.94 -0.13
N ILE A 199 1.19 8.31 1.05
CA ILE A 199 -0.02 8.43 1.87
C ILE A 199 -0.25 9.90 2.25
N TYR A 200 0.78 10.58 2.75
CA TYR A 200 0.67 11.98 3.15
C TYR A 200 0.28 12.90 1.98
N SER A 201 0.92 12.75 0.82
CA SER A 201 0.57 13.49 -0.39
C SER A 201 -0.86 13.22 -0.83
N THR A 202 -1.30 11.95 -0.79
CA THR A 202 -2.69 11.58 -1.10
C THR A 202 -3.68 12.25 -0.13
N ILE A 203 -3.39 12.28 1.17
CA ILE A 203 -4.21 12.96 2.17
C ILE A 203 -4.29 14.46 1.88
N ASP A 204 -3.14 15.11 1.67
CA ASP A 204 -3.07 16.56 1.42
C ASP A 204 -3.81 16.92 0.14
N TYR A 205 -3.65 16.12 -0.91
CA TYR A 205 -4.34 16.30 -2.17
C TYR A 205 -5.87 16.11 -2.03
N THR A 206 -6.29 15.07 -1.30
CA THR A 206 -7.72 14.79 -1.02
C THR A 206 -8.36 15.93 -0.23
N ARG A 207 -7.65 16.52 0.74
CA ARG A 207 -8.15 17.65 1.54
C ARG A 207 -8.35 18.92 0.70
N LYS A 208 -7.41 19.21 -0.19
CA LYS A 208 -7.40 20.42 -1.03
C LYS A 208 -8.33 20.35 -2.24
N ASN A 209 -8.66 19.13 -2.68
CA ASN A 209 -9.47 18.87 -3.86
C ASN A 209 -10.73 18.07 -3.49
N GLU A 210 -11.43 17.53 -4.47
CA GLU A 210 -12.73 16.86 -4.27
C GLU A 210 -12.61 15.38 -3.86
N GLY A 211 -11.41 14.79 -3.85
CA GLY A 211 -11.23 13.34 -3.67
C GLY A 211 -11.59 12.55 -4.94
N GLY A 212 -11.98 11.27 -4.80
CA GLY A 212 -12.46 10.45 -5.90
C GLY A 212 -11.38 10.00 -6.89
N PHE A 213 -10.13 9.86 -6.46
CA PHE A 213 -9.02 9.47 -7.32
C PHE A 213 -8.14 8.37 -6.69
N VAL A 214 -7.41 7.66 -7.55
CA VAL A 214 -6.29 6.80 -7.14
C VAL A 214 -4.99 7.56 -7.39
N CYS A 215 -4.15 7.69 -6.36
CA CYS A 215 -2.84 8.32 -6.44
C CYS A 215 -1.72 7.27 -6.42
N SER A 216 -0.68 7.49 -7.20
CA SER A 216 0.54 6.69 -7.20
C SER A 216 1.76 7.54 -7.56
N TYR A 217 2.95 6.93 -7.62
CA TYR A 217 4.20 7.55 -8.07
C TYR A 217 4.73 6.89 -9.33
N LYS A 218 5.56 7.64 -10.09
CA LYS A 218 6.48 7.09 -11.08
C LYS A 218 7.64 6.37 -10.35
N MET A 219 7.38 5.17 -9.84
CA MET A 219 8.38 4.36 -9.14
C MET A 219 9.39 3.77 -10.11
N LYS A 220 10.68 3.70 -9.71
CA LYS A 220 11.71 3.05 -10.51
C LYS A 220 11.58 1.53 -10.47
N CYS A 221 12.09 0.91 -11.54
CA CYS A 221 12.11 -0.54 -11.69
C CYS A 221 13.45 -1.12 -11.26
N VAL A 222 13.42 -2.28 -10.62
CA VAL A 222 14.60 -3.12 -10.34
C VAL A 222 14.40 -4.50 -10.96
N ASN A 223 15.45 -5.01 -11.63
CA ASN A 223 15.50 -6.41 -12.02
C ASN A 223 15.82 -7.25 -10.77
N MET A 224 15.08 -8.35 -10.56
CA MET A 224 15.19 -9.14 -9.34
C MET A 224 16.50 -9.92 -9.24
N PHE A 225 17.13 -10.27 -10.38
CA PHE A 225 18.45 -10.89 -10.39
C PHE A 225 19.53 -9.90 -10.00
N ASP A 226 19.49 -8.65 -10.51
CA ASP A 226 20.44 -7.60 -10.14
C ASP A 226 20.33 -7.25 -8.63
N LEU A 227 19.10 -7.23 -8.11
CA LEU A 227 18.84 -7.03 -6.68
C LEU A 227 19.45 -8.18 -5.86
N ALA A 228 19.23 -9.45 -6.26
CA ALA A 228 19.80 -10.62 -5.58
C ALA A 228 21.33 -10.60 -5.63
N LYS A 229 21.93 -10.27 -6.77
CA LYS A 229 23.39 -10.14 -6.95
C LYS A 229 24.02 -9.07 -6.05
N THR A 230 23.30 -7.98 -5.79
CA THR A 230 23.76 -6.96 -4.83
C THR A 230 23.87 -7.51 -3.39
N ILE A 231 23.07 -8.53 -3.07
CA ILE A 231 23.04 -9.16 -1.74
C ILE A 231 24.07 -10.31 -1.64
N SER A 232 24.04 -11.26 -2.60
CA SER A 232 24.89 -12.48 -2.58
C SER A 232 25.06 -13.06 -3.99
N ASP A 233 26.22 -13.72 -4.22
CA ASP A 233 26.45 -14.53 -5.42
C ASP A 233 25.82 -15.92 -5.33
N ASN A 234 25.44 -16.39 -4.15
CA ASN A 234 24.80 -17.69 -3.94
C ASN A 234 23.30 -17.58 -4.22
N ILE A 235 22.89 -17.78 -5.49
CA ILE A 235 21.52 -17.65 -5.97
C ILE A 235 21.06 -18.99 -6.54
N ALA A 236 19.86 -19.45 -6.14
CA ALA A 236 19.19 -20.61 -6.68
C ALA A 236 17.92 -20.20 -7.45
N ILE A 237 17.79 -20.62 -8.71
CA ILE A 237 16.59 -20.38 -9.51
C ILE A 237 15.58 -21.48 -9.18
N VAL A 238 14.44 -21.12 -8.58
CA VAL A 238 13.43 -22.08 -8.09
C VAL A 238 12.18 -22.17 -8.98
N GLY A 239 12.07 -21.32 -10.01
CA GLY A 239 10.91 -21.29 -10.91
C GLY A 239 9.77 -20.40 -10.39
N LYS A 240 8.90 -20.00 -11.32
CA LYS A 240 7.76 -19.11 -11.03
C LYS A 240 6.71 -19.79 -10.18
N ARG A 241 6.08 -19.00 -9.32
CA ARG A 241 4.90 -19.41 -8.54
C ARG A 241 3.63 -19.22 -9.38
N PRO A 242 2.56 -19.99 -9.13
CA PRO A 242 1.26 -19.76 -9.77
C PRO A 242 0.79 -18.30 -9.54
N GLY A 243 0.35 -17.64 -10.61
CA GLY A 243 -0.10 -16.25 -10.56
C GLY A 243 1.02 -15.20 -10.50
N GLU A 244 2.30 -15.58 -10.59
CA GLU A 244 3.43 -14.65 -10.57
C GLU A 244 3.78 -14.19 -11.98
N LYS A 245 3.76 -12.87 -12.21
CA LYS A 245 4.09 -12.22 -13.49
C LYS A 245 5.57 -11.84 -13.56
N ARG A 246 6.14 -11.76 -14.77
CA ARG A 246 7.46 -11.15 -14.97
C ARG A 246 7.45 -9.67 -14.70
N ASP A 247 6.45 -8.99 -15.25
CA ASP A 247 6.24 -7.55 -15.10
C ASP A 247 4.87 -7.27 -14.48
N GLU A 248 4.78 -6.21 -13.69
CA GLU A 248 3.57 -5.78 -13.01
C GLU A 248 3.16 -4.40 -13.53
N ASP A 249 1.86 -4.25 -13.81
CA ASP A 249 1.28 -2.98 -14.21
C ASP A 249 0.92 -2.15 -12.97
N LEU A 250 1.35 -0.90 -12.95
CA LEU A 250 0.88 0.10 -11.97
C LEU A 250 -0.30 0.89 -12.52
N ILE A 251 -0.26 1.18 -13.83
CA ILE A 251 -1.33 1.83 -14.60
C ILE A 251 -1.58 1.01 -15.85
N SER A 252 -2.78 0.49 -16.01
CA SER A 252 -3.18 -0.33 -17.15
C SER A 252 -3.58 0.51 -18.37
N LYS A 253 -3.66 -0.16 -19.53
CA LYS A 253 -4.19 0.47 -20.76
C LYS A 253 -5.62 1.00 -20.58
N HIS A 254 -6.44 0.34 -19.77
CA HIS A 254 -7.83 0.75 -19.53
C HIS A 254 -7.95 2.00 -18.66
N GLU A 255 -6.92 2.28 -17.86
CA GLU A 255 -6.88 3.45 -16.98
C GLU A 255 -6.29 4.70 -17.65
N LEU A 256 -5.54 4.54 -18.76
CA LEU A 256 -4.89 5.65 -19.47
C LEU A 256 -5.83 6.83 -19.79
N PRO A 257 -7.06 6.62 -20.29
CA PRO A 257 -7.95 7.74 -20.59
C PRO A 257 -8.26 8.65 -19.39
N TYR A 258 -8.07 8.11 -18.18
CA TYR A 258 -8.40 8.74 -16.90
C TYR A 258 -7.16 9.05 -16.06
N THR A 259 -5.96 8.91 -16.65
CA THR A 259 -4.70 9.03 -15.92
C THR A 259 -3.97 10.31 -16.29
N TYR A 260 -3.61 11.06 -15.25
CA TYR A 260 -2.93 12.35 -15.34
C TYR A 260 -1.66 12.33 -14.50
N VAL A 261 -0.68 13.12 -14.90
CA VAL A 261 0.64 13.22 -14.24
C VAL A 261 0.88 14.65 -13.82
N ARG A 262 1.37 14.81 -12.57
CA ARG A 262 1.88 16.07 -12.05
C ARG A 262 3.25 15.83 -11.43
N GLY A 263 4.30 16.18 -12.17
CA GLY A 263 5.67 15.87 -11.75
C GLY A 263 5.86 14.34 -11.64
N ASN A 264 6.10 13.85 -10.42
CA ASN A 264 6.29 12.43 -10.15
C ASN A 264 5.00 11.69 -9.75
N ASP A 265 3.95 12.43 -9.42
CA ASP A 265 2.67 11.87 -9.00
C ASP A 265 1.83 11.44 -10.20
N ILE A 266 1.12 10.33 -10.06
CA ILE A 266 0.18 9.79 -11.04
C ILE A 266 -1.19 9.75 -10.39
N HIS A 267 -2.19 10.35 -11.06
CA HIS A 267 -3.57 10.41 -10.59
C HIS A 267 -4.50 9.75 -11.60
N ILE A 268 -5.28 8.76 -11.16
CA ILE A 268 -6.35 8.14 -11.95
C ILE A 268 -7.67 8.71 -11.43
N ARG A 269 -8.40 9.44 -12.27
CA ARG A 269 -9.68 10.09 -11.90
C ARG A 269 -10.62 10.16 -13.09
N ALA A 270 -11.93 10.19 -12.82
CA ALA A 270 -12.95 10.25 -13.86
C ALA A 270 -13.00 11.61 -14.57
N GLU A 271 -12.69 12.70 -13.88
CA GLU A 271 -12.78 14.06 -14.41
C GLU A 271 -11.44 14.55 -14.96
N GLU A 272 -11.48 15.23 -16.09
CA GLU A 272 -10.31 15.82 -16.75
C GLU A 272 -9.77 16.98 -15.92
N ASN A 273 -8.45 17.05 -15.76
CA ASN A 273 -7.78 18.18 -15.13
C ASN A 273 -6.86 18.85 -16.13
N ILE A 274 -7.22 20.07 -16.49
CA ILE A 274 -6.49 20.87 -17.49
C ILE A 274 -5.07 21.31 -17.05
N TYR A 275 -4.76 21.17 -15.75
CA TYR A 275 -3.44 21.54 -15.20
C TYR A 275 -2.48 20.36 -15.11
N ASP A 276 -2.91 19.15 -15.45
CA ASP A 276 -2.10 17.95 -15.38
C ASP A 276 -1.87 17.37 -16.79
N GLU A 277 -0.70 16.82 -17.06
CA GLU A 277 -0.41 16.14 -18.32
C GLU A 277 -1.06 14.76 -18.35
N LYS A 278 -1.61 14.35 -19.50
CA LYS A 278 -2.09 12.97 -19.68
C LYS A 278 -0.94 11.99 -19.73
N LEU A 279 -1.10 10.84 -19.08
CA LEU A 279 -0.20 9.71 -19.25
C LEU A 279 -0.50 9.03 -20.60
N GLU A 280 0.46 9.01 -21.53
CA GLU A 280 0.24 8.52 -22.90
C GLU A 280 0.44 7.00 -23.04
N VAL A 281 1.22 6.41 -22.16
CA VAL A 281 1.57 4.97 -22.19
C VAL A 281 1.35 4.33 -20.82
N PRO A 282 0.99 3.02 -20.77
CA PRO A 282 0.88 2.32 -19.51
C PRO A 282 2.16 2.41 -18.69
N TYR A 283 2.03 2.56 -17.37
CA TYR A 283 3.18 2.58 -16.46
C TYR A 283 3.31 1.22 -15.77
N ASN A 284 4.39 0.53 -16.05
CA ASN A 284 4.65 -0.82 -15.54
C ASN A 284 6.15 -1.05 -15.30
N SER A 285 6.52 -2.20 -14.75
CA SER A 285 7.92 -2.53 -14.45
C SER A 285 8.80 -2.70 -15.70
N GLN A 286 8.23 -2.85 -16.89
CA GLN A 286 8.97 -2.93 -18.15
C GLN A 286 9.29 -1.53 -18.70
N SER A 287 8.34 -0.58 -18.63
CA SER A 287 8.47 0.78 -19.19
C SER A 287 9.10 1.78 -18.22
N ALA A 288 9.12 1.49 -16.92
CA ALA A 288 9.64 2.38 -15.91
C ALA A 288 11.17 2.54 -15.98
N GLU A 289 11.67 3.70 -15.54
CA GLU A 289 13.10 3.96 -15.39
C GLU A 289 13.74 2.91 -14.48
N LYS A 290 14.84 2.31 -14.94
CA LYS A 290 15.57 1.31 -14.16
C LYS A 290 16.41 1.98 -13.07
N MET A 291 16.46 1.35 -11.90
CA MET A 291 17.38 1.75 -10.84
C MET A 291 18.83 1.54 -11.28
N THR A 292 19.69 2.49 -10.94
CA THR A 292 21.15 2.33 -11.06
C THR A 292 21.66 1.36 -9.98
N SER A 293 22.85 0.77 -10.20
CA SER A 293 23.48 -0.11 -9.19
C SER A 293 23.66 0.57 -7.83
N LYS A 294 23.90 1.89 -7.82
CA LYS A 294 23.97 2.68 -6.58
C LYS A 294 22.63 2.70 -5.86
N GLN A 295 21.54 2.97 -6.58
CA GLN A 295 20.18 3.00 -6.02
C GLN A 295 19.71 1.63 -5.51
N ILE A 296 20.10 0.54 -6.22
CA ILE A 296 19.81 -0.83 -5.75
C ILE A 296 20.54 -1.10 -4.43
N LYS A 297 21.80 -0.68 -4.31
CA LYS A 297 22.58 -0.82 -3.08
C LYS A 297 21.97 -0.01 -1.93
N GLU A 298 21.60 1.24 -2.16
CA GLU A 298 20.90 2.10 -1.19
C GLU A 298 19.58 1.47 -0.75
N LEU A 299 18.82 0.85 -1.67
CA LEU A 299 17.57 0.15 -1.36
C LEU A 299 17.79 -1.08 -0.47
N VAL A 300 18.86 -1.85 -0.70
CA VAL A 300 19.22 -3.03 0.11
C VAL A 300 19.69 -2.62 1.51
N GLU A 301 20.45 -1.54 1.62
CA GLU A 301 21.03 -1.01 2.86
C GLU A 301 20.07 -0.10 3.64
N TRP A 302 18.91 0.22 3.08
CA TRP A 302 17.91 1.08 3.71
C TRP A 302 17.41 0.46 5.04
N ASN A 303 17.39 1.25 6.14
CA ASN A 303 17.02 0.84 7.50
C ASN A 303 15.94 1.74 8.10
#